data_c6d99a16cae88d2fa5abe1a3151b3650
#
_entry.id   c6d99a16cae88d2fa5abe1a3151b3650
#
_cell.length_a   1.000
_cell.length_b   1.000
_cell.length_c   1.000
_cell.angle_alpha   90.00
_cell.angle_beta   90.00
_cell.angle_gamma   90.00
#
_symmetry.space_group_name_H-M   'P 1'
#
loop_
_entity.id
_entity.type
_entity.pdbx_description
1 polymer ?
#
loop_
_entity_poly.entity_id
_entity_poly.type
_entity_poly.pdbx_seq_one_letter_code
_entity_poly.pdbx_strand_id
1 'polypeptide(L)'
;EVLGLASTREEAIFKGLIAAGYTMKRSGGVLFSVRKTDRYELPELARKFYEMGFKLYATEGNAKTIQDFGMEVEVVNKIHENPEDNLLTLLDSGKVDYVISTSAKGRDPHADSVKMRRHAVEKDIPCLTSLDTANAIADCLMSKYDVNNVELVNINDLRTTRQKVHFYKMECTGNDFILIDTAEQPINNPEGLAVRLCNRRDSIGADSLIIVEKSRKADAKMRFFNQ
;
A
#
# COMPACT_ATOMS: atom_id res chain seq x y z
N GLU A 1 -18.16 5.21 -9.11
CA GLU A 1 -17.28 4.09 -8.71
C GLU A 1 -16.43 3.63 -9.89
N VAL A 2 -15.21 3.22 -9.63
CA VAL A 2 -14.26 2.71 -10.62
C VAL A 2 -13.70 1.37 -10.15
N LEU A 3 -13.25 0.55 -11.09
CA LEU A 3 -12.66 -0.75 -10.82
C LEU A 3 -11.36 -0.91 -11.60
N GLY A 4 -10.26 -1.08 -10.90
CA GLY A 4 -8.97 -1.45 -11.49
C GLY A 4 -8.79 -2.97 -11.49
N LEU A 5 -8.53 -3.55 -12.65
CA LEU A 5 -8.30 -4.98 -12.83
C LEU A 5 -6.95 -5.20 -13.49
N ALA A 6 -6.10 -6.03 -12.88
CA ALA A 6 -4.79 -6.38 -13.41
C ALA A 6 -4.28 -7.69 -12.81
N SER A 7 -3.17 -8.20 -13.36
CA SER A 7 -2.46 -9.36 -12.83
C SER A 7 -1.66 -9.04 -11.55
N THR A 8 -1.26 -7.77 -11.37
CA THR A 8 -0.53 -7.28 -10.20
C THR A 8 -1.36 -6.25 -9.43
N ARG A 9 -1.08 -6.13 -8.12
CA ARG A 9 -1.73 -5.17 -7.24
C ARG A 9 -1.45 -3.73 -7.66
N GLU A 10 -0.20 -3.43 -7.98
CA GLU A 10 0.27 -2.10 -8.37
C GLU A 10 -0.41 -1.63 -9.65
N GLU A 11 -0.51 -2.49 -10.66
CA GLU A 11 -1.20 -2.17 -11.90
C GLU A 11 -2.71 -1.99 -11.69
N ALA A 12 -3.35 -2.82 -10.86
CA ALA A 12 -4.77 -2.68 -10.54
C ALA A 12 -5.05 -1.33 -9.83
N ILE A 13 -4.19 -0.94 -8.87
CA ILE A 13 -4.28 0.35 -8.18
C ILE A 13 -4.07 1.49 -9.18
N PHE A 14 -3.04 1.40 -10.03
CA PHE A 14 -2.77 2.40 -11.06
C PHE A 14 -3.98 2.63 -11.96
N LYS A 15 -4.55 1.56 -12.52
CA LYS A 15 -5.76 1.64 -13.37
C LYS A 15 -6.94 2.26 -12.65
N GLY A 16 -7.16 1.86 -11.39
CA GLY A 16 -8.24 2.42 -10.57
C GLY A 16 -8.06 3.91 -10.31
N LEU A 17 -6.86 4.36 -10.02
CA LEU A 17 -6.56 5.78 -9.76
C LEU A 17 -6.73 6.63 -11.02
N ILE A 18 -6.19 6.18 -12.17
CA ILE A 18 -6.37 6.87 -13.45
C ILE A 18 -7.87 6.95 -13.82
N ALA A 19 -8.60 5.85 -13.68
CA ALA A 19 -10.04 5.83 -13.94
C ALA A 19 -10.85 6.74 -13.00
N ALA A 20 -10.35 6.97 -11.78
CA ALA A 20 -10.92 7.92 -10.82
C ALA A 20 -10.51 9.39 -11.10
N GLY A 21 -9.74 9.64 -12.15
CA GLY A 21 -9.31 11.00 -12.56
C GLY A 21 -8.04 11.49 -11.86
N TYR A 22 -7.33 10.63 -11.13
CA TYR A 22 -6.04 11.02 -10.52
C TYR A 22 -4.95 11.15 -11.57
N THR A 23 -4.22 12.26 -11.50
CA THR A 23 -2.97 12.43 -12.25
C THR A 23 -1.82 11.87 -11.42
N MET A 24 -1.20 10.80 -11.89
CA MET A 24 -0.10 10.12 -11.19
C MET A 24 1.23 10.80 -11.51
N LYS A 25 1.52 11.92 -10.84
CA LYS A 25 2.79 12.63 -10.98
C LYS A 25 3.91 11.84 -10.30
N ARG A 26 5.03 11.67 -10.99
CA ARG A 26 6.22 10.92 -10.51
C ARG A 26 7.35 11.80 -9.99
N SER A 27 7.13 13.09 -9.92
CA SER A 27 8.04 14.09 -9.35
C SER A 27 7.23 15.26 -8.85
N GLY A 28 7.83 16.10 -8.01
CA GLY A 28 7.18 17.27 -7.43
C GLY A 28 7.36 17.34 -5.93
N GLY A 29 6.34 17.71 -5.19
CA GLY A 29 6.38 17.83 -3.74
C GLY A 29 5.38 16.94 -3.02
N VAL A 30 5.77 16.45 -1.85
CA VAL A 30 4.89 15.69 -0.96
C VAL A 30 4.90 16.28 0.45
N LEU A 31 3.71 16.52 1.00
CA LEU A 31 3.53 17.06 2.34
C LEU A 31 3.12 15.95 3.32
N PHE A 32 3.89 15.81 4.40
CA PHE A 32 3.61 14.88 5.49
C PHE A 32 3.08 15.60 6.73
N SER A 33 1.88 15.23 7.14
CA SER A 33 1.24 15.67 8.39
C SER A 33 0.64 14.47 9.12
N VAL A 34 1.51 13.60 9.60
CA VAL A 34 1.17 12.30 10.22
C VAL A 34 1.09 12.48 11.73
N ARG A 35 0.07 11.87 12.36
CA ARG A 35 -0.09 11.90 13.81
C ARG A 35 1.06 11.16 14.52
N LYS A 36 1.31 11.54 15.78
CA LYS A 36 2.45 11.04 16.56
C LYS A 36 2.50 9.51 16.65
N THR A 37 1.37 8.85 16.77
CA THR A 37 1.26 7.39 16.89
C THR A 37 1.67 6.63 15.63
N ASP A 38 1.61 7.26 14.47
CA ASP A 38 1.87 6.63 13.18
C ASP A 38 3.27 6.99 12.61
N ARG A 39 4.02 7.84 13.33
CA ARG A 39 5.33 8.32 12.87
C ARG A 39 6.39 7.23 12.74
N TYR A 40 6.22 6.10 13.39
CA TYR A 40 7.17 4.98 13.28
C TYR A 40 7.21 4.37 11.86
N GLU A 41 6.12 4.48 11.10
CA GLU A 41 6.05 4.02 9.69
C GLU A 41 6.47 5.11 8.68
N LEU A 42 6.52 6.37 9.14
CA LEU A 42 6.79 7.53 8.26
C LEU A 42 8.15 7.47 7.55
N PRO A 43 9.28 7.04 8.16
CA PRO A 43 10.57 7.06 7.51
C PRO A 43 10.65 6.16 6.27
N GLU A 44 10.03 4.99 6.31
CA GLU A 44 10.00 4.06 5.18
C GLU A 44 9.21 4.65 4.01
N LEU A 45 8.04 5.21 4.29
CA LEU A 45 7.22 5.86 3.28
C LEU A 45 7.90 7.11 2.70
N ALA A 46 8.48 7.96 3.55
CA ALA A 46 9.18 9.17 3.12
C ALA A 46 10.38 8.83 2.23
N ARG A 47 11.09 7.74 2.52
CA ARG A 47 12.21 7.25 1.72
C ARG A 47 11.80 6.90 0.29
N LYS A 48 10.66 6.25 0.10
CA LYS A 48 10.15 5.94 -1.25
C LYS A 48 9.97 7.22 -2.07
N PHE A 49 9.35 8.25 -1.51
CA PHE A 49 9.19 9.54 -2.20
C PHE A 49 10.52 10.26 -2.42
N TYR A 50 11.42 10.22 -1.43
CA TYR A 50 12.75 10.82 -1.53
C TYR A 50 13.58 10.19 -2.65
N GLU A 51 13.61 8.86 -2.75
CA GLU A 51 14.32 8.11 -3.80
C GLU A 51 13.75 8.34 -5.20
N MET A 52 12.46 8.65 -5.30
CA MET A 52 11.83 9.08 -6.56
C MET A 52 12.17 10.54 -6.93
N GLY A 53 12.86 11.29 -6.06
CA GLY A 53 13.23 12.69 -6.29
C GLY A 53 12.15 13.70 -5.92
N PHE A 54 11.17 13.32 -5.12
CA PHE A 54 10.21 14.29 -4.58
C PHE A 54 10.85 15.20 -3.53
N LYS A 55 10.47 16.47 -3.56
CA LYS A 55 10.76 17.40 -2.46
C LYS A 55 9.84 17.10 -1.28
N LEU A 56 10.42 16.84 -0.11
CA LEU A 56 9.67 16.53 1.09
C LEU A 56 9.36 17.78 1.88
N TYR A 57 8.11 17.91 2.30
CA TYR A 57 7.61 18.94 3.21
C TYR A 57 6.97 18.26 4.41
N ALA A 58 7.20 18.76 5.61
CA ALA A 58 6.59 18.16 6.80
C ALA A 58 6.43 19.16 7.94
N THR A 59 5.41 18.95 8.79
CA THR A 59 5.33 19.66 10.07
C THR A 59 6.48 19.26 10.98
N GLU A 60 6.91 20.15 11.88
CA GLU A 60 8.12 20.05 12.70
C GLU A 60 8.38 18.64 13.25
N GLY A 61 7.41 18.05 13.95
CA GLY A 61 7.60 16.74 14.55
C GLY A 61 7.67 15.58 13.53
N ASN A 62 7.15 15.73 12.32
CA ASN A 62 7.31 14.78 11.22
C ASN A 62 8.65 15.02 10.53
N ALA A 63 9.03 16.27 10.33
CA ALA A 63 10.30 16.65 9.73
C ALA A 63 11.47 16.11 10.53
N LYS A 64 11.45 16.25 11.86
CA LYS A 64 12.46 15.66 12.73
C LYS A 64 12.59 14.16 12.53
N THR A 65 11.46 13.43 12.48
CA THR A 65 11.47 11.99 12.25
C THR A 65 12.09 11.63 10.90
N ILE A 66 11.82 12.39 9.84
CA ILE A 66 12.39 12.17 8.49
C ILE A 66 13.90 12.48 8.48
N GLN A 67 14.32 13.59 9.11
CA GLN A 67 15.71 14.02 9.22
C GLN A 67 16.57 13.03 10.00
N ASP A 68 16.03 12.44 11.07
CA ASP A 68 16.75 11.42 11.88
C ASP A 68 17.14 10.19 11.04
N PHE A 69 16.51 9.97 9.88
CA PHE A 69 16.83 8.93 8.90
C PHE A 69 17.65 9.43 7.70
N GLY A 70 18.22 10.64 7.78
CA GLY A 70 19.15 11.20 6.80
C GLY A 70 18.51 11.74 5.52
N MET A 71 17.21 12.05 5.51
CA MET A 71 16.52 12.63 4.36
C MET A 71 16.35 14.14 4.53
N GLU A 72 16.56 14.89 3.46
CA GLU A 72 16.28 16.32 3.44
C GLU A 72 14.76 16.56 3.40
N VAL A 73 14.28 17.45 4.26
CA VAL A 73 12.86 17.83 4.35
C VAL A 73 12.73 19.27 4.76
N GLU A 74 11.86 20.00 4.09
CA GLU A 74 11.51 21.38 4.42
C GLU A 74 10.44 21.40 5.52
N VAL A 75 10.75 22.10 6.60
CA VAL A 75 9.82 22.24 7.75
C VAL A 75 8.74 23.26 7.41
N VAL A 76 7.49 22.90 7.66
CA VAL A 76 6.33 23.77 7.41
C VAL A 76 5.58 24.02 8.72
N ASN A 77 5.25 25.27 8.97
CA ASN A 77 4.49 25.70 10.14
C ASN A 77 3.04 25.21 10.08
N LYS A 78 2.46 24.89 11.23
CA LYS A 78 1.02 24.66 11.31
C LYS A 78 0.25 25.95 11.11
N ILE A 79 -1.03 25.84 10.78
CA ILE A 79 -1.88 27.00 10.43
C ILE A 79 -1.92 28.05 11.55
N HIS A 80 -1.92 27.59 12.82
CA HIS A 80 -1.99 28.50 13.97
C HIS A 80 -0.62 29.06 14.41
N GLU A 81 0.49 28.50 13.94
CA GLU A 81 1.85 28.90 14.32
C GLU A 81 2.33 30.13 13.53
N ASN A 82 2.00 30.20 12.24
CA ASN A 82 2.35 31.35 11.39
C ASN A 82 1.25 31.60 10.34
N PRO A 83 0.53 32.72 10.42
CA PRO A 83 -0.55 33.01 9.49
C PRO A 83 -0.09 33.26 8.03
N GLU A 84 1.15 33.73 7.82
CA GLU A 84 1.66 34.08 6.49
C GLU A 84 2.45 32.96 5.81
N ASP A 85 3.01 32.04 6.59
CA ASP A 85 3.83 30.90 6.09
C ASP A 85 3.46 29.63 6.82
N ASN A 86 2.54 28.87 6.26
CA ASN A 86 1.99 27.67 6.88
C ASN A 86 1.55 26.62 5.83
N LEU A 87 0.92 25.55 6.31
CA LEU A 87 0.43 24.45 5.48
C LEU A 87 -0.49 24.91 4.33
N LEU A 88 -1.34 25.93 4.53
CA LEU A 88 -2.27 26.39 3.49
C LEU A 88 -1.54 27.19 2.42
N THR A 89 -0.65 28.10 2.83
CA THR A 89 0.16 28.90 1.89
C THR A 89 1.09 28.02 1.06
N LEU A 90 1.61 26.94 1.64
CA LEU A 90 2.37 25.93 0.90
C LEU A 90 1.50 25.23 -0.17
N LEU A 91 0.27 24.84 0.16
CA LEU A 91 -0.65 24.23 -0.82
C LEU A 91 -1.03 25.22 -1.92
N ASP A 92 -1.21 26.50 -1.60
CA ASP A 92 -1.48 27.57 -2.59
C ASP A 92 -0.30 27.83 -3.53
N SER A 93 0.92 27.54 -3.09
CA SER A 93 2.12 27.77 -3.89
C SER A 93 2.27 26.84 -5.10
N GLY A 94 1.46 25.78 -5.20
CA GLY A 94 1.53 24.77 -6.26
C GLY A 94 2.78 23.87 -6.19
N LYS A 95 3.52 23.89 -5.08
CA LYS A 95 4.73 23.08 -4.87
C LYS A 95 4.43 21.66 -4.39
N VAL A 96 3.19 21.36 -3.98
CA VAL A 96 2.78 20.09 -3.40
C VAL A 96 1.86 19.36 -4.36
N ASP A 97 2.18 18.13 -4.66
CA ASP A 97 1.43 17.24 -5.54
C ASP A 97 0.72 16.12 -4.80
N TYR A 98 1.16 15.80 -3.59
CA TYR A 98 0.52 14.82 -2.71
C TYR A 98 0.52 15.30 -1.27
N VAL A 99 -0.59 15.09 -0.58
CA VAL A 99 -0.71 15.31 0.87
C VAL A 99 -0.92 13.97 1.57
N ILE A 100 -0.09 13.66 2.55
CA ILE A 100 -0.22 12.48 3.40
C ILE A 100 -0.54 12.95 4.82
N SER A 101 -1.80 12.74 5.22
CA SER A 101 -2.29 13.27 6.49
C SER A 101 -3.15 12.26 7.24
N THR A 102 -2.58 11.66 8.29
CA THR A 102 -3.37 10.83 9.20
C THR A 102 -4.00 11.68 10.29
N SER A 103 -5.31 11.51 10.54
CA SER A 103 -6.02 12.29 11.56
C SER A 103 -5.85 11.71 12.96
N ALA A 104 -5.81 12.58 13.96
CA ALA A 104 -6.05 12.19 15.33
C ALA A 104 -7.48 11.61 15.49
N LYS A 105 -7.67 10.73 16.48
CA LYS A 105 -9.01 10.27 16.84
C LYS A 105 -9.83 11.48 17.35
N GLY A 106 -10.98 11.73 16.72
CA GLY A 106 -11.90 12.81 17.11
C GLY A 106 -12.46 13.55 15.89
N ARG A 107 -13.59 14.22 16.09
CA ARG A 107 -14.26 15.05 15.07
C ARG A 107 -14.13 16.52 15.44
N ASP A 108 -12.92 17.06 15.49
CA ASP A 108 -12.74 18.52 15.62
C ASP A 108 -12.70 19.17 14.23
N PRO A 109 -13.76 19.89 13.84
CA PRO A 109 -13.81 20.57 12.54
C PRO A 109 -12.77 21.70 12.40
N HIS A 110 -12.27 22.22 13.52
CA HIS A 110 -11.30 23.32 13.57
C HIS A 110 -9.84 22.84 13.56
N ALA A 111 -9.61 21.53 13.65
CA ALA A 111 -8.26 20.96 13.59
C ALA A 111 -7.58 21.33 12.26
N ASP A 112 -6.30 21.67 12.32
CA ASP A 112 -5.47 22.03 11.16
C ASP A 112 -5.50 20.93 10.09
N SER A 113 -5.56 19.67 10.49
CA SER A 113 -5.67 18.54 9.56
C SER A 113 -6.97 18.51 8.75
N VAL A 114 -8.07 19.03 9.30
CA VAL A 114 -9.35 19.14 8.59
C VAL A 114 -9.31 20.29 7.59
N LYS A 115 -8.80 21.45 8.01
CA LYS A 115 -8.63 22.62 7.13
C LYS A 115 -7.70 22.31 5.98
N MET A 116 -6.54 21.71 6.26
CA MET A 116 -5.56 21.31 5.26
C MET A 116 -6.15 20.33 4.23
N ARG A 117 -6.89 19.29 4.68
CA ARG A 117 -7.50 18.32 3.76
C ARG A 117 -8.57 18.95 2.88
N ARG A 118 -9.42 19.82 3.44
CA ARG A 118 -10.41 20.56 2.65
C ARG A 118 -9.71 21.41 1.59
N HIS A 119 -8.69 22.13 1.98
CA HIS A 119 -7.92 22.98 1.08
C HIS A 119 -7.20 22.19 -0.03
N ALA A 120 -6.61 21.05 0.32
CA ALA A 120 -6.02 20.15 -0.66
C ALA A 120 -7.04 19.67 -1.70
N VAL A 121 -8.25 19.28 -1.26
CA VAL A 121 -9.34 18.87 -2.17
C VAL A 121 -9.80 20.03 -3.06
N GLU A 122 -9.90 21.26 -2.53
CA GLU A 122 -10.26 22.46 -3.30
C GLU A 122 -9.19 22.81 -4.36
N LYS A 123 -7.96 22.34 -4.19
CA LYS A 123 -6.83 22.52 -5.13
C LYS A 123 -6.58 21.29 -6.01
N ASP A 124 -7.45 20.29 -6.00
CA ASP A 124 -7.28 19.02 -6.72
C ASP A 124 -5.99 18.26 -6.37
N ILE A 125 -5.47 18.48 -5.13
CA ILE A 125 -4.29 17.78 -4.64
C ILE A 125 -4.73 16.49 -3.95
N PRO A 126 -4.28 15.30 -4.39
CA PRO A 126 -4.55 14.01 -3.75
C PRO A 126 -4.18 14.02 -2.26
N CYS A 127 -5.16 13.78 -1.40
CA CYS A 127 -4.96 13.73 0.03
C CYS A 127 -5.16 12.32 0.58
N LEU A 128 -4.06 11.69 1.01
CA LEU A 128 -4.01 10.32 1.50
C LEU A 128 -4.13 10.30 3.02
N THR A 129 -5.15 9.64 3.51
CA THR A 129 -5.49 9.66 4.95
C THR A 129 -5.07 8.40 5.71
N SER A 130 -4.47 7.44 5.03
CA SER A 130 -3.90 6.20 5.56
C SER A 130 -2.48 6.00 5.04
N LEU A 131 -1.57 5.54 5.90
CA LEU A 131 -0.20 5.19 5.50
C LEU A 131 -0.17 3.98 4.58
N ASP A 132 -1.07 3.01 4.76
CA ASP A 132 -1.20 1.85 3.87
C ASP A 132 -1.55 2.30 2.44
N THR A 133 -2.51 3.23 2.30
CA THR A 133 -2.88 3.80 1.00
C THR A 133 -1.73 4.60 0.40
N ALA A 134 -1.03 5.38 1.22
CA ALA A 134 0.11 6.17 0.77
C ALA A 134 1.27 5.28 0.32
N ASN A 135 1.54 4.18 1.03
CA ASN A 135 2.52 3.18 0.62
C ASN A 135 2.14 2.51 -0.71
N ALA A 136 0.87 2.09 -0.85
CA ALA A 136 0.39 1.49 -2.09
C ALA A 136 0.51 2.43 -3.29
N ILE A 137 0.27 3.74 -3.09
CA ILE A 137 0.46 4.75 -4.14
C ILE A 137 1.95 4.98 -4.41
N ALA A 138 2.80 5.03 -3.39
CA ALA A 138 4.25 5.15 -3.58
C ALA A 138 4.79 3.96 -4.40
N ASP A 139 4.40 2.72 -4.06
CA ASP A 139 4.77 1.53 -4.82
C ASP A 139 4.29 1.58 -6.26
N CYS A 140 3.07 2.09 -6.47
CA CYS A 140 2.51 2.32 -7.80
C CYS A 140 3.31 3.37 -8.59
N LEU A 141 3.74 4.47 -7.97
CA LEU A 141 4.56 5.51 -8.59
C LEU A 141 5.97 5.00 -8.94
N MET A 142 6.55 4.15 -8.08
CA MET A 142 7.84 3.49 -8.33
C MET A 142 7.76 2.44 -9.44
N SER A 143 6.57 1.92 -9.70
CA SER A 143 6.35 0.95 -10.77
C SER A 143 6.54 1.58 -12.16
N LYS A 144 6.73 0.73 -13.19
CA LYS A 144 6.87 1.18 -14.57
C LYS A 144 5.54 1.35 -15.31
N TYR A 145 4.41 1.22 -14.62
CA TYR A 145 3.10 1.32 -15.27
C TYR A 145 2.78 2.76 -15.68
N ASP A 146 2.34 2.92 -16.91
CA ASP A 146 1.75 4.15 -17.44
C ASP A 146 0.57 3.79 -18.35
N VAL A 147 -0.19 4.79 -18.81
CA VAL A 147 -1.38 4.59 -19.64
C VAL A 147 -1.12 3.82 -20.95
N ASN A 148 0.13 3.77 -21.43
CA ASN A 148 0.49 3.13 -22.70
C ASN A 148 0.98 1.69 -22.51
N ASN A 149 1.37 1.29 -21.28
CA ASN A 149 1.96 -0.02 -21.01
C ASN A 149 1.14 -0.89 -20.04
N VAL A 150 -0.08 -0.48 -19.71
CA VAL A 150 -0.99 -1.32 -18.91
C VAL A 150 -1.56 -2.47 -19.73
N GLU A 151 -1.64 -3.65 -19.10
CA GLU A 151 -2.17 -4.84 -19.73
C GLU A 151 -3.71 -4.80 -19.81
N LEU A 152 -4.28 -5.21 -20.93
CA LEU A 152 -5.73 -5.40 -21.06
C LEU A 152 -6.11 -6.74 -20.43
N VAL A 153 -7.02 -6.69 -19.47
CA VAL A 153 -7.52 -7.89 -18.79
C VAL A 153 -8.92 -8.22 -19.31
N ASN A 154 -9.09 -9.41 -19.87
CA ASN A 154 -10.39 -9.90 -20.25
C ASN A 154 -11.15 -10.36 -18.98
N ILE A 155 -12.24 -9.67 -18.65
CA ILE A 155 -13.06 -9.96 -17.45
C ILE A 155 -13.63 -11.39 -17.49
N ASN A 156 -13.92 -11.94 -18.67
CA ASN A 156 -14.42 -13.31 -18.80
C ASN A 156 -13.36 -14.34 -18.40
N ASP A 157 -12.09 -14.08 -18.68
CA ASP A 157 -10.99 -14.99 -18.35
C ASP A 157 -10.66 -15.00 -16.85
N LEU A 158 -11.02 -13.95 -16.10
CA LEU A 158 -10.88 -13.92 -14.64
C LEU A 158 -11.68 -15.01 -13.94
N ARG A 159 -12.76 -15.48 -14.54
CA ARG A 159 -13.57 -16.60 -14.01
C ARG A 159 -12.95 -17.96 -14.30
N THR A 160 -12.22 -18.10 -15.40
CA THR A 160 -11.60 -19.35 -15.83
C THR A 160 -10.26 -19.62 -15.16
N THR A 161 -9.55 -18.58 -14.74
CA THR A 161 -8.28 -18.68 -13.99
C THR A 161 -8.44 -18.94 -12.49
N ARG A 162 -9.67 -18.92 -11.95
CA ARG A 162 -9.91 -19.29 -10.56
C ARG A 162 -9.87 -20.80 -10.43
N GLN A 163 -8.71 -21.36 -10.15
CA GLN A 163 -8.61 -22.71 -9.69
C GLN A 163 -9.23 -22.80 -8.29
N LYS A 164 -10.28 -23.63 -8.14
CA LYS A 164 -10.77 -23.99 -6.82
C LYS A 164 -9.75 -24.95 -6.21
N VAL A 165 -9.20 -24.57 -5.08
CA VAL A 165 -8.28 -25.41 -4.30
C VAL A 165 -9.00 -25.84 -3.03
N HIS A 166 -9.18 -27.14 -2.84
CA HIS A 166 -9.69 -27.68 -1.59
C HIS A 166 -8.51 -27.79 -0.61
N PHE A 167 -8.70 -27.30 0.58
CA PHE A 167 -7.69 -27.31 1.62
C PHE A 167 -8.30 -27.57 2.99
N TYR A 168 -7.48 -28.00 3.92
CA TYR A 168 -7.81 -28.12 5.33
C TYR A 168 -7.00 -27.07 6.10
N LYS A 169 -7.67 -26.28 6.93
CA LYS A 169 -7.01 -25.41 7.90
C LYS A 169 -6.85 -26.21 9.19
N MET A 170 -5.62 -26.36 9.66
CA MET A 170 -5.28 -27.17 10.83
C MET A 170 -4.40 -26.39 11.79
N GLU A 171 -4.47 -26.74 13.05
CA GLU A 171 -3.59 -26.21 14.10
C GLU A 171 -3.01 -27.38 14.90
N CYS A 172 -1.73 -27.26 15.24
CA CYS A 172 -1.06 -28.20 16.14
C CYS A 172 -0.02 -27.45 16.98
N THR A 173 -0.15 -27.54 18.31
CA THR A 173 0.81 -26.96 19.27
C THR A 173 1.15 -25.49 19.06
N GLY A 174 0.13 -24.68 18.69
CA GLY A 174 0.27 -23.25 18.47
C GLY A 174 0.73 -22.83 17.08
N ASN A 175 0.98 -23.79 16.16
CA ASN A 175 1.24 -23.51 14.75
C ASN A 175 0.03 -23.87 13.91
N ASP A 176 -0.31 -23.04 12.94
CA ASP A 176 -1.42 -23.29 12.04
C ASP A 176 -0.94 -23.55 10.60
N PHE A 177 -1.62 -24.47 9.94
CA PHE A 177 -1.22 -24.97 8.62
C PHE A 177 -2.40 -24.94 7.65
N ILE A 178 -2.07 -24.71 6.37
CA ILE A 178 -2.95 -25.01 5.25
C ILE A 178 -2.46 -26.31 4.65
N LEU A 179 -3.30 -27.36 4.68
CA LEU A 179 -2.98 -28.67 4.11
C LEU A 179 -3.76 -28.89 2.82
N ILE A 180 -3.06 -29.27 1.75
CA ILE A 180 -3.63 -29.56 0.43
C ILE A 180 -3.25 -30.98 0.03
N ASP A 181 -4.27 -31.79 -0.26
CA ASP A 181 -4.06 -33.10 -0.90
C ASP A 181 -4.03 -32.89 -2.43
N THR A 182 -2.92 -33.24 -3.05
CA THR A 182 -2.72 -33.11 -4.50
C THR A 182 -3.06 -34.39 -5.27
N ALA A 183 -3.56 -35.44 -4.60
CA ALA A 183 -3.99 -36.63 -5.28
C ALA A 183 -5.13 -36.39 -6.28
N GLU A 184 -6.00 -35.41 -5.96
CA GLU A 184 -7.18 -35.06 -6.77
C GLU A 184 -7.08 -33.67 -7.42
N GLN A 185 -6.08 -32.86 -7.02
CA GLN A 185 -5.94 -31.48 -7.49
C GLN A 185 -4.46 -31.10 -7.69
N PRO A 186 -3.90 -31.24 -8.87
CA PRO A 186 -2.51 -30.93 -9.12
C PRO A 186 -2.22 -29.42 -8.89
N ILE A 187 -1.12 -29.14 -8.20
CA ILE A 187 -0.64 -27.77 -7.92
C ILE A 187 0.65 -27.52 -8.71
N ASN A 188 0.60 -26.59 -9.65
CA ASN A 188 1.73 -26.33 -10.55
C ASN A 188 2.84 -25.48 -9.92
N ASN A 189 2.49 -24.57 -8.98
CA ASN A 189 3.45 -23.69 -8.29
C ASN A 189 3.14 -23.66 -6.80
N PRO A 190 3.59 -24.66 -6.02
CA PRO A 190 3.30 -24.72 -4.59
C PRO A 190 3.99 -23.62 -3.78
N GLU A 191 5.17 -23.17 -4.17
CA GLU A 191 5.90 -22.10 -3.50
C GLU A 191 5.16 -20.76 -3.62
N GLY A 192 4.77 -20.38 -4.83
CA GLY A 192 3.97 -19.19 -5.04
C GLY A 192 2.57 -19.27 -4.40
N LEU A 193 2.01 -20.46 -4.30
CA LEU A 193 0.76 -20.70 -3.60
C LEU A 193 0.92 -20.52 -2.08
N ALA A 194 2.02 -20.99 -1.50
CA ALA A 194 2.34 -20.83 -0.07
C ALA A 194 2.43 -19.34 0.31
N VAL A 195 3.21 -18.57 -0.43
CA VAL A 195 3.34 -17.11 -0.21
C VAL A 195 1.97 -16.41 -0.24
N ARG A 196 1.10 -16.81 -1.16
CA ARG A 196 -0.24 -16.22 -1.29
C ARG A 196 -1.18 -16.66 -0.19
N LEU A 197 -1.30 -17.96 0.07
CA LEU A 197 -2.30 -18.50 1.02
C LEU A 197 -1.91 -18.26 2.48
N CYS A 198 -0.63 -18.28 2.81
CA CYS A 198 -0.14 -18.09 4.17
C CYS A 198 -0.15 -16.62 4.62
N ASN A 199 -0.30 -15.68 3.69
CA ASN A 199 -0.41 -14.26 4.04
C ASN A 199 -1.62 -14.01 4.93
N ARG A 200 -1.37 -13.55 6.18
CA ARG A 200 -2.42 -13.32 7.18
C ARG A 200 -3.23 -12.04 6.96
N ARG A 201 -2.75 -11.12 6.12
CA ARG A 201 -3.46 -9.86 5.83
C ARG A 201 -4.45 -9.99 4.66
N ASP A 202 -4.03 -10.70 3.61
CA ASP A 202 -4.72 -10.65 2.32
C ASP A 202 -5.31 -12.00 1.90
N SER A 203 -5.14 -13.06 2.73
CA SER A 203 -5.56 -14.40 2.38
C SER A 203 -6.00 -15.21 3.61
N ILE A 204 -5.93 -16.55 3.54
CA ILE A 204 -6.33 -17.48 4.61
C ILE A 204 -5.47 -17.27 5.86
N GLY A 205 -4.17 -17.00 5.67
CA GLY A 205 -3.18 -16.85 6.73
C GLY A 205 -2.81 -18.19 7.38
N ALA A 206 -1.53 -18.50 7.46
CA ALA A 206 -1.01 -19.66 8.19
C ALA A 206 0.50 -19.48 8.39
N ASP A 207 1.08 -20.29 9.27
CA ASP A 207 2.53 -20.36 9.43
C ASP A 207 3.17 -21.09 8.25
N SER A 208 2.45 -22.09 7.68
CA SER A 208 2.99 -22.90 6.59
C SER A 208 1.90 -23.51 5.70
N LEU A 209 2.30 -23.85 4.47
CA LEU A 209 1.55 -24.71 3.56
C LEU A 209 2.14 -26.11 3.56
N ILE A 210 1.30 -27.10 3.75
CA ILE A 210 1.65 -28.51 3.65
C ILE A 210 0.96 -29.10 2.43
N ILE A 211 1.74 -29.74 1.54
CA ILE A 211 1.22 -30.47 0.39
C ILE A 211 1.46 -31.96 0.60
N VAL A 212 0.38 -32.73 0.50
CA VAL A 212 0.41 -34.20 0.53
C VAL A 212 0.34 -34.71 -0.90
N GLU A 213 1.33 -35.48 -1.29
CA GLU A 213 1.48 -36.08 -2.62
C GLU A 213 1.48 -37.61 -2.54
N LYS A 214 1.12 -38.27 -3.64
CA LYS A 214 1.30 -39.74 -3.75
C LYS A 214 2.78 -40.08 -3.70
N SER A 215 3.12 -41.13 -2.95
CA SER A 215 4.48 -41.68 -2.82
C SER A 215 4.57 -43.05 -3.46
N ARG A 216 5.75 -43.40 -4.00
CA ARG A 216 6.08 -44.74 -4.46
C ARG A 216 6.79 -45.56 -3.38
N LYS A 217 7.21 -44.93 -2.28
CA LYS A 217 8.06 -45.54 -1.25
C LYS A 217 7.39 -45.55 0.14
N ALA A 218 6.28 -44.84 0.32
CA ALA A 218 5.55 -44.73 1.58
C ALA A 218 4.07 -44.47 1.28
N ASP A 219 3.22 -44.44 2.30
CA ASP A 219 1.78 -44.17 2.15
C ASP A 219 1.49 -42.79 1.54
N ALA A 220 2.32 -41.78 1.87
CA ALA A 220 2.25 -40.47 1.29
C ALA A 220 3.63 -39.78 1.32
N LYS A 221 3.78 -38.71 0.52
CA LYS A 221 4.92 -37.79 0.58
C LYS A 221 4.40 -36.42 1.00
N MET A 222 5.03 -35.84 1.98
CA MET A 222 4.70 -34.52 2.48
C MET A 222 5.78 -33.51 2.06
N ARG A 223 5.33 -32.34 1.54
CA ARG A 223 6.19 -31.18 1.27
C ARG A 223 5.73 -30.01 2.12
N PHE A 224 6.71 -29.33 2.70
CA PHE A 224 6.50 -28.25 3.64
C PHE A 224 7.01 -26.95 3.06
N PHE A 225 6.21 -25.89 3.09
CA PHE A 225 6.53 -24.57 2.58
C PHE A 225 6.27 -23.53 3.68
N ASN A 226 7.33 -22.97 4.22
CA ASN A 226 7.26 -21.81 5.13
C ASN A 226 7.09 -20.53 4.34
N GLN A 227 6.52 -19.52 5.00
CA GLN A 227 6.40 -18.16 4.47
C GLN A 227 7.77 -17.47 4.47
#